data_67dfd50ebc932b978aa2437112dfb466
#
_entry.id   67dfd50ebc932b978aa2437112dfb466
#
_cell.length_a   1.000
_cell.length_b   1.000
_cell.length_c   1.000
_cell.angle_alpha   90.00
_cell.angle_beta   90.00
_cell.angle_gamma   90.00
#
_symmetry.space_group_name_H-M   'P 1'
#
loop_
_entity.id
_entity.type
_entity.pdbx_description
1 polymer ?
#
loop_
_entity_poly.entity_id
_entity_poly.type
_entity_poly.pdbx_seq_one_letter_code
_entity_poly.pdbx_strand_id
1 'polypeptide(L)'
;MAIVMPATSHLQPHGIILSSCLNLPMTRLLTPMLTRCLLMLALSTAGCSALQHRGDVLPAPMILALTHAGVPATSVALDVRTVDGKRLAVHNADLPFKPASVMKLVTTAASLELLGPGHRWHTRLHADAEIISDTLSGDLYLEGGGDPRFAHEDLARLLRRLRSLGIREIRGDLVIDRTLFDVPAEDPAAFDAAPERAYNALPDALLLDAKALSVMLVPDLNSDYARISAEPPLRDFILRPPAQNDQLCGLWREQLRPVLTSDTLRFEGSFPTRCGERLLTLHLHTLSTVQHVDAVFRQLWSELGGTLTGSTREGSVPAGARELLVWESLTMAEIIRDINKHSNNVMARQLLLSLAMHRGGAPATRGAGAARVLEWLTRSGIDARAVVIDNGSGLSRSERISAKVLSDVLQRQWRSALMPEFIASLPLVGIDGTMKRRLHESTVRGQAHIKTGTLADVSSVAGYLIAASGRQVIVTCMINHPKAGEARDAMDALLQWIYDTY
;
A
#
# COMPACT_ATOMS: atom_id res chain seq x y z
N MET A 1 46.60 11.68 20.21
CA MET A 1 47.58 12.73 19.82
C MET A 1 46.81 14.02 19.77
N ALA A 2 46.99 14.79 20.84
CA ALA A 2 46.37 16.10 21.10
C ALA A 2 47.23 17.20 20.48
N ILE A 3 46.60 18.31 20.09
CA ILE A 3 47.18 19.67 20.04
C ILE A 3 46.01 20.57 19.62
N VAL A 4 45.31 21.27 20.49
CA VAL A 4 45.55 22.55 21.20
C VAL A 4 45.29 23.79 20.31
N MET A 5 44.30 24.55 20.78
CA MET A 5 43.98 25.95 20.39
C MET A 5 45.10 26.91 20.75
N PRO A 6 45.11 28.18 20.27
CA PRO A 6 44.69 29.22 21.22
C PRO A 6 43.80 30.35 20.68
N ALA A 7 43.29 31.07 21.69
CA ALA A 7 42.36 32.14 21.69
C ALA A 7 43.03 33.56 21.68
N THR A 8 42.13 34.56 21.82
CA THR A 8 42.29 35.99 22.21
C THR A 8 42.41 36.97 21.05
N SER A 9 41.82 38.17 21.05
CA SER A 9 41.34 39.08 22.10
C SER A 9 40.57 40.27 21.53
N HIS A 10 39.55 40.73 22.24
CA HIS A 10 39.19 42.10 22.63
C HIS A 10 39.36 43.32 21.68
N LEU A 11 38.31 44.11 21.52
CA LEU A 11 38.17 45.44 22.11
C LEU A 11 36.93 46.22 21.63
N GLN A 12 36.11 46.64 22.56
CA GLN A 12 35.18 47.78 22.50
C GLN A 12 35.95 49.02 23.05
N PRO A 13 35.36 50.24 23.25
CA PRO A 13 34.19 50.94 22.71
C PRO A 13 34.52 52.44 22.41
N HIS A 14 33.51 53.29 22.17
CA HIS A 14 33.32 54.75 22.50
C HIS A 14 32.36 55.38 21.49
N GLY A 15 31.27 56.01 21.74
CA GLY A 15 30.85 56.86 22.86
C GLY A 15 30.74 58.30 22.41
N ILE A 16 29.68 59.05 22.86
CA ILE A 16 29.51 60.46 22.95
C ILE A 16 28.63 61.11 21.85
N ILE A 17 27.41 61.57 22.14
CA ILE A 17 26.74 62.55 23.00
C ILE A 17 26.44 63.90 22.29
N LEU A 18 25.14 64.32 22.41
CA LEU A 18 24.58 65.68 22.59
C LEU A 18 24.48 66.57 21.31
N SER A 19 23.56 67.43 21.14
CA SER A 19 22.44 67.96 21.93
C SER A 19 21.65 69.02 21.13
N SER A 20 20.40 69.08 21.48
CA SER A 20 19.63 70.32 21.75
C SER A 20 19.15 71.27 20.66
N CYS A 21 17.86 71.47 20.75
CA CYS A 21 17.08 72.74 20.72
C CYS A 21 16.81 73.48 19.43
N LEU A 22 15.53 73.55 19.04
CA LEU A 22 14.78 74.83 19.22
C LEU A 22 13.32 74.68 18.83
N ASN A 23 12.45 75.05 19.75
CA ASN A 23 11.02 75.31 19.56
C ASN A 23 10.80 76.60 18.75
N LEU A 24 9.79 76.59 17.89
CA LEU A 24 8.87 77.74 17.73
C LEU A 24 7.62 77.29 16.90
N PRO A 25 6.46 77.87 17.18
CA PRO A 25 5.16 77.36 16.64
C PRO A 25 4.68 78.15 15.41
N MET A 26 4.05 77.45 14.47
CA MET A 26 3.14 78.16 13.55
C MET A 26 1.91 77.29 13.27
N THR A 27 0.84 77.79 13.78
CA THR A 27 -0.55 77.37 13.57
C THR A 27 -1.05 77.74 12.18
N ARG A 28 -2.00 76.78 11.70
CA ARG A 28 -3.05 77.05 10.75
C ARG A 28 -2.74 76.88 9.26
N LEU A 29 -3.60 76.01 8.66
CA LEU A 29 -3.94 75.81 7.25
C LEU A 29 -3.31 74.57 6.61
N LEU A 30 -3.96 73.37 6.86
CA LEU A 30 -3.86 72.22 5.94
C LEU A 30 -4.88 71.14 6.34
N THR A 31 -6.19 71.40 6.18
CA THR A 31 -7.26 70.45 6.50
C THR A 31 -8.07 69.86 5.34
N PRO A 32 -7.77 70.03 4.05
CA PRO A 32 -8.47 69.16 3.08
C PRO A 32 -7.59 68.12 2.37
N MET A 33 -6.29 68.07 2.55
CA MET A 33 -5.43 67.12 1.83
C MET A 33 -5.16 65.81 2.59
N LEU A 34 -5.18 65.81 3.91
CA LEU A 34 -5.01 64.58 4.71
C LEU A 34 -6.20 63.61 4.63
N THR A 35 -7.43 64.09 4.43
CA THR A 35 -8.62 63.25 4.35
C THR A 35 -8.67 62.45 3.04
N ARG A 36 -8.10 62.96 1.95
CA ARG A 36 -8.01 62.21 0.67
C ARG A 36 -6.89 61.19 0.65
N CYS A 37 -5.77 61.44 1.33
CA CYS A 37 -4.69 60.42 1.46
C CYS A 37 -5.06 59.28 2.41
N LEU A 38 -5.82 59.50 3.48
CA LEU A 38 -6.32 58.46 4.37
C LEU A 38 -7.38 57.56 3.71
N LEU A 39 -8.23 58.13 2.82
CA LEU A 39 -9.20 57.33 2.05
C LEU A 39 -8.53 56.48 0.99
N MET A 40 -7.45 56.92 0.35
CA MET A 40 -6.66 56.15 -0.61
C MET A 40 -5.82 55.06 0.07
N LEU A 41 -5.31 55.30 1.28
CA LEU A 41 -4.61 54.26 2.04
C LEU A 41 -5.55 53.18 2.61
N ALA A 42 -6.79 53.55 2.99
CA ALA A 42 -7.80 52.60 3.43
C ALA A 42 -8.34 51.71 2.30
N LEU A 43 -8.40 52.21 1.06
CA LEU A 43 -8.76 51.42 -0.11
C LEU A 43 -7.64 50.50 -0.58
N SER A 44 -6.37 50.81 -0.35
CA SER A 44 -5.25 49.94 -0.68
C SER A 44 -5.04 48.80 0.34
N THR A 45 -5.44 49.00 1.61
CA THR A 45 -5.40 47.94 2.61
C THR A 45 -6.59 46.98 2.55
N ALA A 46 -7.76 47.44 2.04
CA ALA A 46 -8.90 46.57 1.81
C ALA A 46 -8.70 45.64 0.58
N GLY A 47 -7.87 46.05 -0.39
CA GLY A 47 -7.51 45.24 -1.53
C GLY A 47 -6.54 44.07 -1.25
N CYS A 48 -5.69 44.20 -0.20
CA CYS A 48 -4.76 43.15 0.20
C CYS A 48 -5.38 42.10 1.12
N SER A 49 -6.48 42.41 1.82
CA SER A 49 -7.16 41.42 2.69
C SER A 49 -8.08 40.49 1.93
N ALA A 50 -8.44 40.80 0.68
CA ALA A 50 -9.29 39.95 -0.17
C ALA A 50 -8.54 38.80 -0.88
N LEU A 51 -7.22 38.67 -0.70
CA LEU A 51 -6.39 37.62 -1.27
C LEU A 51 -6.12 36.41 -0.35
N GLN A 52 -6.69 36.39 0.86
CA GLN A 52 -6.47 35.31 1.84
C GLN A 52 -7.62 34.29 1.96
N HIS A 53 -8.70 34.38 1.17
CA HIS A 53 -9.76 33.36 1.10
C HIS A 53 -9.85 32.73 -0.32
N ARG A 54 -8.73 32.30 -0.87
CA ARG A 54 -8.70 31.35 -2.01
C ARG A 54 -8.64 29.92 -1.46
N GLY A 55 -9.74 29.44 -0.87
CA GLY A 55 -9.74 28.15 -0.17
C GLY A 55 -10.59 27.04 -0.78
N ASP A 56 -11.51 27.35 -1.69
CA ASP A 56 -12.52 26.36 -2.12
C ASP A 56 -12.69 26.32 -3.66
N VAL A 57 -11.57 26.22 -4.38
CA VAL A 57 -11.60 26.20 -5.86
C VAL A 57 -10.65 25.12 -6.37
N LEU A 58 -11.21 24.22 -7.20
CA LEU A 58 -10.41 23.29 -7.99
C LEU A 58 -9.53 24.06 -9.00
N PRO A 59 -8.28 23.62 -9.27
CA PRO A 59 -7.42 24.22 -10.29
C PRO A 59 -8.05 24.18 -11.68
N ALA A 60 -7.89 25.26 -12.46
CA ALA A 60 -8.49 25.39 -13.79
C ALA A 60 -8.16 24.22 -14.74
N PRO A 61 -6.90 23.71 -14.83
CA PRO A 61 -6.60 22.54 -15.66
C PRO A 61 -7.35 21.29 -15.23
N MET A 62 -7.54 21.11 -13.92
CA MET A 62 -8.32 19.98 -13.38
C MET A 62 -9.81 20.13 -13.73
N ILE A 63 -10.39 21.33 -13.61
CA ILE A 63 -11.80 21.59 -13.99
C ILE A 63 -12.02 21.24 -15.45
N LEU A 64 -11.12 21.66 -16.33
CA LEU A 64 -11.22 21.37 -17.77
C LEU A 64 -11.24 19.86 -18.02
N ALA A 65 -10.33 19.10 -17.44
CA ALA A 65 -10.26 17.65 -17.59
C ALA A 65 -11.49 16.94 -17.00
N LEU A 66 -12.01 17.40 -15.84
CA LEU A 66 -13.25 16.88 -15.24
C LEU A 66 -14.46 17.14 -16.17
N THR A 67 -14.52 18.31 -16.79
CA THR A 67 -15.60 18.67 -17.74
C THR A 67 -15.57 17.76 -18.95
N HIS A 68 -14.41 17.48 -19.52
CA HIS A 68 -14.25 16.55 -20.65
C HIS A 68 -14.69 15.13 -20.27
N ALA A 69 -14.40 14.69 -19.04
CA ALA A 69 -14.82 13.38 -18.52
C ALA A 69 -16.33 13.35 -18.13
N GLY A 70 -17.01 14.48 -18.11
CA GLY A 70 -18.40 14.58 -17.64
C GLY A 70 -18.55 14.28 -16.14
N VAL A 71 -17.56 14.65 -15.33
CA VAL A 71 -17.54 14.46 -13.87
C VAL A 71 -17.72 15.81 -13.18
N PRO A 72 -18.79 15.99 -12.37
CA PRO A 72 -19.05 17.24 -11.68
C PRO A 72 -18.07 17.48 -10.52
N ALA A 73 -17.77 18.75 -10.24
CA ALA A 73 -16.88 19.15 -9.13
C ALA A 73 -17.36 18.62 -7.76
N THR A 74 -18.65 18.45 -7.57
CA THR A 74 -19.23 17.89 -6.32
C THR A 74 -18.79 16.45 -6.05
N SER A 75 -18.31 15.72 -7.06
CA SER A 75 -17.78 14.36 -6.94
C SER A 75 -16.28 14.32 -6.57
N VAL A 76 -15.68 15.48 -6.31
CA VAL A 76 -14.24 15.61 -6.01
C VAL A 76 -14.02 16.04 -4.57
N ALA A 77 -13.10 15.39 -3.86
CA ALA A 77 -12.50 15.87 -2.63
C ALA A 77 -11.01 16.15 -2.87
N LEU A 78 -10.54 17.35 -2.50
CA LEU A 78 -9.17 17.81 -2.70
C LEU A 78 -8.63 18.48 -1.44
N ASP A 79 -7.42 18.13 -1.04
CA ASP A 79 -6.62 18.87 -0.06
C ASP A 79 -5.17 18.92 -0.57
N VAL A 80 -4.71 20.09 -0.94
CA VAL A 80 -3.33 20.38 -1.32
C VAL A 80 -2.76 21.36 -0.33
N ARG A 81 -1.65 20.99 0.30
CA ARG A 81 -0.99 21.83 1.30
C ARG A 81 0.52 21.68 1.25
N THR A 82 1.27 22.61 1.78
CA THR A 82 2.69 22.43 2.04
C THR A 82 2.91 21.46 3.20
N VAL A 83 4.10 20.86 3.30
CA VAL A 83 4.42 19.91 4.39
C VAL A 83 4.39 20.53 5.78
N ASP A 84 4.52 21.88 5.90
CA ASP A 84 4.34 22.65 7.14
C ASP A 84 2.87 22.93 7.46
N GLY A 85 1.94 22.67 6.53
CA GLY A 85 0.49 22.68 6.74
C GLY A 85 -0.25 23.89 6.15
N LYS A 86 0.43 24.78 5.38
CA LYS A 86 -0.26 25.88 4.67
C LYS A 86 -1.09 25.31 3.53
N ARG A 87 -2.40 25.52 3.56
CA ARG A 87 -3.33 25.10 2.50
C ARG A 87 -3.10 25.92 1.23
N LEU A 88 -3.06 25.21 0.09
CA LEU A 88 -2.81 25.77 -1.24
C LEU A 88 -4.05 25.67 -2.13
N ALA A 89 -4.75 24.53 -2.11
CA ALA A 89 -6.05 24.30 -2.78
C ALA A 89 -6.86 23.31 -1.96
N VAL A 90 -8.14 23.59 -1.78
CA VAL A 90 -9.06 22.77 -0.97
C VAL A 90 -10.41 22.71 -1.65
N HIS A 91 -11.03 21.53 -1.69
CA HIS A 91 -12.41 21.35 -2.17
C HIS A 91 -13.01 20.11 -1.52
N ASN A 92 -14.17 20.22 -0.87
CA ASN A 92 -14.85 19.13 -0.16
C ASN A 92 -13.93 18.33 0.78
N ALA A 93 -12.86 18.94 1.31
CA ALA A 93 -11.78 18.23 1.98
C ALA A 93 -12.20 17.52 3.26
N ASP A 94 -13.24 18.00 3.94
CA ASP A 94 -13.75 17.44 5.18
C ASP A 94 -14.83 16.36 4.96
N LEU A 95 -15.36 16.22 3.74
CA LEU A 95 -16.39 15.25 3.43
C LEU A 95 -15.80 13.83 3.30
N PRO A 96 -16.50 12.79 3.82
CA PRO A 96 -16.06 11.41 3.71
C PRO A 96 -16.30 10.85 2.31
N PHE A 97 -15.25 10.46 1.63
CA PHE A 97 -15.24 9.82 0.32
C PHE A 97 -14.79 8.36 0.43
N LYS A 98 -15.15 7.53 -0.57
CA LYS A 98 -14.53 6.20 -0.77
C LYS A 98 -13.08 6.42 -1.19
N PRO A 99 -12.09 5.91 -0.45
CA PRO A 99 -10.69 6.15 -0.75
C PRO A 99 -10.12 5.25 -1.84
N ALA A 100 -10.70 4.09 -2.07
CA ALA A 100 -10.01 3.00 -2.75
C ALA A 100 -8.62 2.77 -2.12
N SER A 101 -7.61 2.35 -2.90
CA SER A 101 -6.32 1.94 -2.36
C SER A 101 -5.46 3.04 -1.71
N VAL A 102 -5.90 4.32 -1.67
CA VAL A 102 -5.19 5.31 -0.83
C VAL A 102 -5.45 5.09 0.66
N MET A 103 -6.45 4.27 1.04
CA MET A 103 -6.63 3.77 2.42
C MET A 103 -5.37 3.06 2.94
N LYS A 104 -4.60 2.39 2.07
CA LYS A 104 -3.35 1.73 2.45
C LYS A 104 -2.32 2.67 3.08
N LEU A 105 -2.37 3.96 2.76
CA LEU A 105 -1.52 4.97 3.42
C LEU A 105 -1.78 5.03 4.92
N VAL A 106 -3.05 4.95 5.33
CA VAL A 106 -3.43 4.94 6.76
C VAL A 106 -2.98 3.64 7.41
N THR A 107 -3.27 2.49 6.79
CA THR A 107 -2.90 1.17 7.32
C THR A 107 -1.39 1.03 7.46
N THR A 108 -0.62 1.41 6.43
CA THR A 108 0.85 1.30 6.45
C THR A 108 1.51 2.31 7.38
N ALA A 109 0.98 3.54 7.49
CA ALA A 109 1.47 4.53 8.45
C ALA A 109 1.24 4.08 9.90
N ALA A 110 0.03 3.61 10.21
CA ALA A 110 -0.28 3.07 11.54
C ALA A 110 0.62 1.89 11.90
N SER A 111 0.83 0.97 10.96
CA SER A 111 1.67 -0.21 11.19
C SER A 111 3.14 0.14 11.39
N LEU A 112 3.65 1.07 10.61
CA LEU A 112 5.03 1.53 10.72
C LEU A 112 5.30 2.19 12.10
N GLU A 113 4.34 2.97 12.62
CA GLU A 113 4.47 3.61 13.93
C GLU A 113 4.19 2.66 15.12
N LEU A 114 3.22 1.77 14.99
CA LEU A 114 2.80 0.92 16.12
C LEU A 114 3.67 -0.33 16.28
N LEU A 115 4.09 -0.95 15.19
CA LEU A 115 4.90 -2.16 15.18
C LEU A 115 6.41 -1.86 15.02
N GLY A 116 6.73 -0.72 14.41
CA GLY A 116 8.11 -0.31 14.13
C GLY A 116 8.65 -0.82 12.79
N PRO A 117 9.67 -0.16 12.21
CA PRO A 117 10.20 -0.49 10.88
C PRO A 117 10.91 -1.84 10.81
N GLY A 118 11.46 -2.30 11.94
CA GLY A 118 12.16 -3.58 12.06
C GLY A 118 11.27 -4.76 12.42
N HIS A 119 9.97 -4.57 12.59
CA HIS A 119 9.06 -5.68 12.92
C HIS A 119 9.12 -6.78 11.87
N ARG A 120 9.12 -8.04 12.32
CA ARG A 120 9.10 -9.27 11.51
C ARG A 120 8.03 -10.22 12.01
N TRP A 121 7.47 -10.99 11.10
CA TRP A 121 6.55 -12.09 11.40
C TRP A 121 7.33 -13.40 11.46
N HIS A 122 6.81 -14.35 12.23
CA HIS A 122 7.48 -15.62 12.46
C HIS A 122 6.58 -16.78 12.06
N THR A 123 7.01 -17.58 11.10
CA THR A 123 6.39 -18.86 10.75
C THR A 123 7.24 -19.95 11.39
N ARG A 124 6.62 -20.88 12.14
CA ARG A 124 7.35 -21.87 12.95
C ARG A 124 7.04 -23.30 12.54
N LEU A 125 8.03 -24.16 12.72
CA LEU A 125 7.86 -25.61 12.66
C LEU A 125 8.02 -26.18 14.05
N HIS A 126 7.05 -27.04 14.48
CA HIS A 126 7.09 -27.77 15.72
C HIS A 126 6.90 -29.27 15.46
N ALA A 127 7.30 -30.10 16.41
CA ALA A 127 7.05 -31.53 16.42
C ALA A 127 6.60 -32.00 17.81
N ASP A 128 5.70 -32.96 17.85
CA ASP A 128 5.18 -33.55 19.07
C ASP A 128 5.86 -34.88 19.43
N ALA A 129 6.83 -35.33 18.63
CA ALA A 129 7.63 -36.52 18.90
C ALA A 129 9.13 -36.27 18.69
N GLU A 130 9.94 -37.17 19.20
CA GLU A 130 11.39 -37.17 18.98
C GLU A 130 11.74 -37.63 17.55
N ILE A 131 12.84 -37.08 17.05
CA ILE A 131 13.44 -37.51 15.79
C ILE A 131 14.38 -38.68 16.11
N ILE A 132 14.09 -39.84 15.56
CA ILE A 132 14.92 -41.04 15.73
C ILE A 132 15.58 -41.34 14.39
N SER A 133 16.91 -41.33 14.38
CA SER A 133 17.72 -41.38 13.16
C SER A 133 17.37 -40.22 12.23
N ASP A 134 16.64 -40.49 11.13
CA ASP A 134 16.20 -39.49 10.17
C ASP A 134 14.66 -39.40 10.02
N THR A 135 13.96 -40.00 11.00
CA THR A 135 12.49 -40.12 10.95
C THR A 135 11.85 -39.37 12.13
N LEU A 136 10.89 -38.50 11.81
CA LEU A 136 9.91 -37.94 12.72
C LEU A 136 8.68 -38.86 12.72
N SER A 137 8.45 -39.57 13.84
CA SER A 137 7.33 -40.51 13.98
C SER A 137 6.00 -39.85 14.35
N GLY A 138 6.02 -38.64 14.90
CA GLY A 138 4.85 -37.84 15.21
C GLY A 138 4.52 -36.80 14.17
N ASP A 139 3.62 -35.89 14.51
CA ASP A 139 3.15 -34.83 13.66
C ASP A 139 4.16 -33.69 13.51
N LEU A 140 4.20 -33.11 12.31
CA LEU A 140 4.89 -31.85 12.04
C LEU A 140 3.86 -30.73 11.97
N TYR A 141 4.02 -29.73 12.81
CA TYR A 141 3.15 -28.56 12.88
C TYR A 141 3.81 -27.39 12.13
N LEU A 142 3.06 -26.77 11.23
CA LEU A 142 3.43 -25.52 10.56
C LEU A 142 2.51 -24.41 11.08
N GLU A 143 3.06 -23.59 11.99
CA GLU A 143 2.36 -22.48 12.64
C GLU A 143 2.51 -21.21 11.81
N GLY A 144 1.39 -20.64 11.39
CA GLY A 144 1.32 -19.39 10.66
C GLY A 144 1.42 -18.17 11.56
N GLY A 145 2.41 -17.31 11.32
CA GLY A 145 2.64 -16.07 12.05
C GLY A 145 1.99 -14.84 11.45
N GLY A 146 1.13 -14.97 10.43
CA GLY A 146 0.48 -13.84 9.77
C GLY A 146 1.38 -13.08 8.81
N ASP A 147 2.51 -13.66 8.38
CA ASP A 147 3.43 -13.03 7.43
C ASP A 147 2.71 -12.58 6.15
N PRO A 148 2.73 -11.27 5.81
CA PRO A 148 2.06 -10.77 4.60
C PRO A 148 2.67 -11.28 3.29
N ARG A 149 3.88 -11.82 3.33
CA ARG A 149 4.64 -12.22 2.13
C ARG A 149 5.36 -13.55 2.29
N PHE A 150 4.77 -14.50 2.99
CA PHE A 150 5.33 -15.84 3.07
C PHE A 150 5.19 -16.55 1.72
N ALA A 151 6.32 -16.79 1.03
CA ALA A 151 6.37 -17.36 -0.31
C ALA A 151 6.89 -18.81 -0.30
N HIS A 152 6.66 -19.55 -1.39
CA HIS A 152 7.15 -20.93 -1.52
C HIS A 152 8.67 -21.01 -1.47
N GLU A 153 9.42 -19.97 -1.91
CA GLU A 153 10.87 -19.91 -1.76
C GLU A 153 11.29 -19.84 -0.29
N ASP A 154 10.50 -19.15 0.54
CA ASP A 154 10.73 -19.05 1.99
C ASP A 154 10.46 -20.40 2.65
N LEU A 155 9.34 -21.05 2.26
CA LEU A 155 9.04 -22.42 2.67
C LEU A 155 10.14 -23.40 2.23
N ALA A 156 10.62 -23.32 0.99
CA ALA A 156 11.71 -24.16 0.50
C ALA A 156 13.00 -23.99 1.32
N ARG A 157 13.32 -22.74 1.72
CA ARG A 157 14.46 -22.48 2.61
C ARG A 157 14.24 -23.06 4.00
N LEU A 158 13.04 -22.93 4.55
CA LEU A 158 12.66 -23.52 5.84
C LEU A 158 12.77 -25.04 5.80
N LEU A 159 12.28 -25.68 4.74
CA LEU A 159 12.38 -27.13 4.53
C LEU A 159 13.83 -27.61 4.34
N ARG A 160 14.69 -26.86 3.66
CA ARG A 160 16.12 -27.18 3.60
C ARG A 160 16.77 -27.15 4.99
N ARG A 161 16.39 -26.19 5.85
CA ARG A 161 16.85 -26.17 7.24
C ARG A 161 16.33 -27.38 8.02
N LEU A 162 15.08 -27.81 7.79
CA LEU A 162 14.51 -29.00 8.37
C LEU A 162 15.29 -30.26 7.94
N ARG A 163 15.66 -30.34 6.65
CA ARG A 163 16.56 -31.40 6.13
C ARG A 163 17.93 -31.39 6.83
N SER A 164 18.44 -30.20 7.13
CA SER A 164 19.75 -30.04 7.80
C SER A 164 19.74 -30.54 9.26
N LEU A 165 18.56 -30.60 9.90
CA LEU A 165 18.38 -31.27 11.20
C LEU A 165 18.44 -32.80 11.09
N GLY A 166 18.59 -33.36 9.89
CA GLY A 166 18.70 -34.81 9.65
C GLY A 166 17.36 -35.45 9.23
N ILE A 167 16.23 -34.76 9.31
CA ILE A 167 14.91 -35.34 9.04
C ILE A 167 14.77 -35.63 7.54
N ARG A 168 14.40 -36.90 7.21
CA ARG A 168 14.12 -37.37 5.85
C ARG A 168 12.69 -37.86 5.69
N GLU A 169 12.18 -38.52 6.71
CA GLU A 169 10.84 -39.09 6.73
C GLU A 169 10.01 -38.44 7.82
N ILE A 170 8.76 -38.04 7.47
CA ILE A 170 7.73 -37.61 8.40
C ILE A 170 6.60 -38.62 8.30
N ARG A 171 6.33 -39.37 9.37
CA ARG A 171 5.32 -40.44 9.42
C ARG A 171 3.96 -39.95 9.91
N GLY A 172 3.96 -38.97 10.81
CA GLY A 172 2.74 -38.32 11.26
C GLY A 172 2.17 -37.35 10.23
N ASP A 173 1.16 -36.62 10.64
CA ASP A 173 0.47 -35.63 9.82
C ASP A 173 1.28 -34.33 9.70
N LEU A 174 1.04 -33.59 8.61
CA LEU A 174 1.34 -32.16 8.52
C LEU A 174 0.14 -31.40 9.07
N VAL A 175 0.31 -30.78 10.23
CA VAL A 175 -0.74 -30.01 10.91
C VAL A 175 -0.53 -28.52 10.64
N ILE A 176 -1.53 -27.88 10.07
CA ILE A 176 -1.50 -26.46 9.72
C ILE A 176 -2.19 -25.66 10.83
N ASP A 177 -1.41 -24.87 11.57
CA ASP A 177 -1.95 -24.00 12.61
C ASP A 177 -2.19 -22.59 12.06
N ARG A 178 -3.48 -22.21 12.01
CA ARG A 178 -3.98 -20.93 11.52
C ARG A 178 -4.70 -20.13 12.61
N THR A 179 -4.61 -20.57 13.86
CA THR A 179 -5.40 -20.04 14.98
C THR A 179 -5.07 -18.61 15.37
N LEU A 180 -3.97 -18.03 14.83
CA LEU A 180 -3.58 -16.65 15.08
C LEU A 180 -4.64 -15.65 14.62
N PHE A 181 -5.35 -15.94 13.52
CA PHE A 181 -6.37 -15.08 12.93
C PHE A 181 -7.75 -15.72 12.97
N ASP A 182 -8.76 -14.93 13.35
CA ASP A 182 -10.18 -15.26 13.18
C ASP A 182 -10.73 -14.45 12.00
N VAL A 183 -10.67 -15.05 10.82
CA VAL A 183 -11.15 -14.47 9.56
C VAL A 183 -12.36 -15.29 9.12
N PRO A 184 -13.56 -14.68 9.08
CA PRO A 184 -14.74 -15.36 8.55
C PRO A 184 -14.53 -15.83 7.11
N ALA A 185 -15.10 -17.00 6.80
CA ALA A 185 -15.18 -17.45 5.42
C ALA A 185 -16.03 -16.46 4.61
N GLU A 186 -15.44 -15.91 3.56
CA GLU A 186 -16.11 -14.98 2.64
C GLU A 186 -16.02 -15.53 1.22
N ASP A 187 -17.03 -15.23 0.41
CA ASP A 187 -16.99 -15.57 -1.02
C ASP A 187 -15.99 -14.63 -1.73
N PRO A 188 -14.92 -15.15 -2.33
CA PRO A 188 -13.98 -14.33 -3.10
C PRO A 188 -14.63 -13.59 -4.29
N ALA A 189 -15.81 -14.07 -4.75
CA ALA A 189 -16.58 -13.43 -5.81
C ALA A 189 -17.41 -12.21 -5.31
N ALA A 190 -17.60 -12.05 -3.99
CA ALA A 190 -18.54 -11.08 -3.42
C ALA A 190 -18.27 -9.63 -3.80
N PHE A 191 -17.02 -9.26 -4.08
CA PHE A 191 -16.68 -7.88 -4.41
C PHE A 191 -16.99 -7.51 -5.87
N ASP A 192 -16.59 -8.33 -6.84
CA ASP A 192 -16.64 -8.02 -8.28
C ASP A 192 -16.95 -9.22 -9.19
N ALA A 193 -17.47 -10.32 -8.63
CA ALA A 193 -17.78 -11.57 -9.32
C ALA A 193 -16.58 -12.21 -10.06
N ALA A 194 -15.34 -11.92 -9.62
CA ALA A 194 -14.12 -12.43 -10.23
C ALA A 194 -13.23 -13.15 -9.18
N PRO A 195 -13.64 -14.34 -8.70
CA PRO A 195 -12.96 -15.06 -7.61
C PRO A 195 -11.52 -15.47 -7.97
N GLU A 196 -11.22 -15.61 -9.26
CA GLU A 196 -9.89 -15.94 -9.78
C GLU A 196 -8.88 -14.78 -9.72
N ARG A 197 -9.33 -13.56 -9.40
CA ARG A 197 -8.44 -12.41 -9.28
C ARG A 197 -7.63 -12.47 -8.00
N ALA A 198 -6.30 -12.41 -8.11
CA ALA A 198 -5.39 -12.51 -6.97
C ALA A 198 -5.64 -11.47 -5.86
N TYR A 199 -6.17 -10.30 -6.20
CA TYR A 199 -6.49 -9.26 -5.20
C TYR A 199 -7.72 -9.56 -4.34
N ASN A 200 -8.51 -10.60 -4.70
CA ASN A 200 -9.66 -11.07 -3.93
C ASN A 200 -9.31 -12.15 -2.89
N ALA A 201 -8.06 -12.64 -2.87
CA ALA A 201 -7.64 -13.60 -1.86
C ALA A 201 -7.85 -13.05 -0.45
N LEU A 202 -8.34 -13.91 0.44
CA LEU A 202 -8.59 -13.56 1.84
C LEU A 202 -7.30 -13.65 2.65
N PRO A 203 -7.15 -12.85 3.72
CA PRO A 203 -6.02 -12.97 4.63
C PRO A 203 -6.11 -14.27 5.42
N ASP A 204 -4.96 -14.77 5.86
CA ASP A 204 -4.83 -16.03 6.62
C ASP A 204 -3.58 -15.98 7.50
N ALA A 205 -3.58 -16.65 8.65
CA ALA A 205 -2.40 -16.71 9.50
C ALA A 205 -1.23 -17.41 8.81
N LEU A 206 -1.51 -18.39 7.95
CA LEU A 206 -0.53 -19.06 7.08
C LEU A 206 -0.88 -18.84 5.61
N LEU A 207 -0.61 -17.66 5.10
CA LEU A 207 -0.93 -17.27 3.72
C LEU A 207 0.28 -17.47 2.79
N LEU A 208 0.44 -18.70 2.30
CA LEU A 208 1.51 -19.03 1.35
C LEU A 208 1.18 -18.46 -0.04
N ASP A 209 2.15 -17.71 -0.64
CA ASP A 209 2.04 -17.07 -1.98
C ASP A 209 0.76 -16.25 -2.19
N ALA A 210 0.16 -15.72 -1.13
CA ALA A 210 -1.17 -15.08 -1.18
C ALA A 210 -2.25 -15.98 -1.81
N LYS A 211 -2.07 -17.30 -1.73
CA LYS A 211 -2.92 -18.32 -2.41
C LYS A 211 -3.05 -18.10 -3.92
N ALA A 212 -1.99 -17.62 -4.55
CA ALA A 212 -1.93 -17.29 -5.96
C ALA A 212 -1.05 -18.25 -6.73
N LEU A 213 -1.40 -18.46 -8.00
CA LEU A 213 -0.62 -19.20 -8.99
C LEU A 213 -0.18 -18.23 -10.08
N SER A 214 1.10 -18.06 -10.23
CA SER A 214 1.71 -17.28 -11.31
C SER A 214 1.95 -18.19 -12.51
N VAL A 215 1.22 -17.96 -13.59
CA VAL A 215 1.24 -18.80 -14.81
C VAL A 215 1.96 -18.05 -15.91
N MET A 216 3.04 -18.63 -16.42
CA MET A 216 3.78 -18.12 -17.57
C MET A 216 3.25 -18.80 -18.84
N LEU A 217 2.83 -17.99 -19.81
CA LEU A 217 2.40 -18.42 -21.14
C LEU A 217 3.45 -17.97 -22.16
N VAL A 218 4.00 -18.93 -22.92
CA VAL A 218 5.02 -18.66 -23.93
C VAL A 218 4.56 -19.26 -25.26
N PRO A 219 4.50 -18.47 -26.36
CA PRO A 219 4.18 -19.00 -27.67
C PRO A 219 5.14 -20.13 -28.08
N ASP A 220 4.62 -21.18 -28.73
CA ASP A 220 5.42 -22.24 -29.33
C ASP A 220 5.14 -22.34 -30.84
N LEU A 221 6.10 -21.92 -31.67
CA LEU A 221 5.94 -21.88 -33.12
C LEU A 221 5.82 -23.27 -33.77
N ASN A 222 6.12 -24.34 -33.03
CA ASN A 222 6.09 -25.71 -33.50
C ASN A 222 4.90 -26.50 -32.95
N SER A 223 3.95 -25.85 -32.30
CA SER A 223 2.79 -26.50 -31.65
C SER A 223 1.52 -25.67 -31.85
N ASP A 224 0.36 -26.33 -31.84
CA ASP A 224 -0.94 -25.65 -31.79
C ASP A 224 -1.26 -25.10 -30.38
N TYR A 225 -0.42 -25.38 -29.39
CA TYR A 225 -0.61 -24.99 -27.99
C TYR A 225 0.58 -24.17 -27.47
N ALA A 226 0.30 -23.16 -26.65
CA ALA A 226 1.32 -22.41 -25.95
C ALA A 226 2.05 -23.29 -24.92
N ARG A 227 3.32 -23.02 -24.64
CA ARG A 227 3.98 -23.61 -23.48
C ARG A 227 3.48 -22.91 -22.21
N ILE A 228 3.31 -23.70 -21.15
CA ILE A 228 2.83 -23.23 -19.86
C ILE A 228 3.73 -23.72 -18.74
N SER A 229 4.06 -22.83 -17.82
CA SER A 229 4.64 -23.15 -16.53
C SER A 229 3.95 -22.35 -15.42
N ALA A 230 4.02 -22.83 -14.20
CA ALA A 230 3.39 -22.15 -13.06
C ALA A 230 4.25 -22.23 -11.79
N GLU A 231 4.15 -21.17 -10.96
CA GLU A 231 4.74 -21.04 -9.63
C GLU A 231 3.65 -20.58 -8.64
N PRO A 232 3.60 -21.14 -7.42
CA PRO A 232 4.45 -22.23 -6.88
C PRO A 232 4.19 -23.57 -7.54
N PRO A 233 5.14 -24.52 -7.44
CA PRO A 233 4.91 -25.89 -7.88
C PRO A 233 3.89 -26.56 -6.97
N LEU A 234 2.85 -27.18 -7.58
CA LEU A 234 1.78 -27.85 -6.86
C LEU A 234 1.80 -29.34 -7.18
N ARG A 235 1.89 -30.19 -6.14
CA ARG A 235 1.82 -31.63 -6.31
C ARG A 235 0.45 -32.04 -6.85
N ASP A 236 0.45 -32.93 -7.83
CA ASP A 236 -0.74 -33.51 -8.44
C ASP A 236 -1.70 -32.50 -9.10
N PHE A 237 -1.19 -31.30 -9.46
CA PHE A 237 -1.94 -30.26 -10.14
C PHE A 237 -1.64 -30.24 -11.65
N ILE A 238 -2.67 -30.36 -12.48
CA ILE A 238 -2.57 -30.49 -13.92
C ILE A 238 -2.67 -29.13 -14.60
N LEU A 239 -1.63 -28.75 -15.34
CA LEU A 239 -1.64 -27.57 -16.20
C LEU A 239 -1.96 -27.98 -17.65
N ARG A 240 -3.09 -27.51 -18.19
CA ARG A 240 -3.47 -27.73 -19.59
C ARG A 240 -3.20 -26.46 -20.38
N PRO A 241 -2.25 -26.48 -21.34
CA PRO A 241 -1.90 -25.30 -22.11
C PRO A 241 -3.06 -24.84 -23.00
N PRO A 242 -3.22 -23.51 -23.22
CA PRO A 242 -4.21 -22.99 -24.16
C PRO A 242 -3.82 -23.24 -25.61
N ALA A 243 -4.80 -23.41 -26.49
CA ALA A 243 -4.59 -23.34 -27.94
C ALA A 243 -4.04 -21.97 -28.33
N GLN A 244 -3.34 -21.88 -29.44
CA GLN A 244 -2.76 -20.64 -29.97
C GLN A 244 -3.52 -20.14 -31.22
N ASN A 245 -3.38 -18.84 -31.50
CA ASN A 245 -3.82 -18.20 -32.71
C ASN A 245 -2.81 -17.13 -33.17
N ASP A 246 -2.97 -16.61 -34.38
CA ASP A 246 -2.10 -15.57 -34.97
C ASP A 246 -2.63 -14.14 -34.83
N GLN A 247 -3.69 -13.93 -34.03
CA GLN A 247 -4.32 -12.64 -33.84
C GLN A 247 -3.36 -11.63 -33.18
N LEU A 248 -3.72 -10.33 -33.31
CA LEU A 248 -3.01 -9.26 -32.59
C LEU A 248 -3.19 -9.41 -31.08
N CYS A 249 -2.14 -9.07 -30.34
CA CYS A 249 -2.12 -9.23 -28.89
C CYS A 249 -3.25 -8.49 -28.17
N GLY A 250 -3.62 -7.31 -28.58
CA GLY A 250 -4.77 -6.54 -28.10
C GLY A 250 -5.21 -6.84 -26.66
N LEU A 251 -6.48 -7.17 -26.48
CA LEU A 251 -7.10 -7.52 -25.22
C LEU A 251 -7.02 -9.05 -24.96
N TRP A 252 -5.84 -9.65 -25.08
CA TRP A 252 -5.63 -11.09 -24.97
C TRP A 252 -6.24 -11.75 -23.71
N ARG A 253 -6.29 -11.00 -22.58
CA ARG A 253 -6.90 -11.51 -21.35
C ARG A 253 -8.40 -11.69 -21.42
N GLU A 254 -9.09 -11.03 -22.33
CA GLU A 254 -10.51 -11.21 -22.59
C GLU A 254 -10.78 -12.39 -23.52
N GLN A 255 -9.78 -12.75 -24.34
CA GLN A 255 -9.83 -13.87 -25.27
C GLN A 255 -9.44 -15.20 -24.61
N LEU A 256 -8.82 -15.15 -23.44
CA LEU A 256 -8.29 -16.32 -22.75
C LEU A 256 -8.86 -16.39 -21.33
N ARG A 257 -9.87 -17.23 -21.14
CA ARG A 257 -10.53 -17.40 -19.85
C ARG A 257 -9.93 -18.59 -19.09
N PRO A 258 -9.32 -18.39 -17.91
CA PRO A 258 -8.89 -19.47 -17.05
C PRO A 258 -10.09 -20.19 -16.43
N VAL A 259 -10.02 -21.52 -16.37
CA VAL A 259 -10.98 -22.39 -15.69
C VAL A 259 -10.21 -23.22 -14.68
N LEU A 260 -10.46 -22.96 -13.41
CA LEU A 260 -9.82 -23.59 -12.25
C LEU A 260 -10.75 -24.63 -11.63
N THR A 261 -10.19 -25.80 -11.34
CA THR A 261 -10.76 -26.81 -10.42
C THR A 261 -9.81 -27.02 -9.25
N SER A 262 -10.09 -27.95 -8.36
CA SER A 262 -9.21 -28.30 -7.26
C SER A 262 -7.87 -28.93 -7.67
N ASP A 263 -7.77 -29.44 -8.89
CA ASP A 263 -6.63 -30.21 -9.38
C ASP A 263 -6.15 -29.81 -10.78
N THR A 264 -6.84 -28.88 -11.44
CA THR A 264 -6.56 -28.59 -12.85
C THR A 264 -6.73 -27.10 -13.15
N LEU A 265 -5.81 -26.54 -13.92
CA LEU A 265 -5.97 -25.29 -14.65
C LEU A 265 -6.05 -25.59 -16.15
N ARG A 266 -7.12 -25.18 -16.78
CA ARG A 266 -7.29 -25.15 -18.24
C ARG A 266 -7.75 -23.79 -18.71
N PHE A 267 -7.76 -23.56 -20.00
CA PHE A 267 -8.18 -22.28 -20.58
C PHE A 267 -9.27 -22.52 -21.64
N GLU A 268 -10.25 -21.64 -21.65
CA GLU A 268 -11.19 -21.48 -22.74
C GLU A 268 -10.74 -20.31 -23.62
N GLY A 269 -10.88 -20.48 -24.95
CA GLY A 269 -10.34 -19.54 -25.93
C GLY A 269 -8.91 -19.88 -26.34
N SER A 270 -8.19 -18.90 -26.90
CA SER A 270 -6.85 -19.12 -27.44
C SER A 270 -5.91 -17.97 -27.13
N PHE A 271 -4.61 -18.27 -27.03
CA PHE A 271 -3.56 -17.33 -26.72
C PHE A 271 -2.91 -16.77 -28.00
N PRO A 272 -2.91 -15.44 -28.24
CA PRO A 272 -2.29 -14.87 -29.43
C PRO A 272 -0.76 -15.00 -29.41
N THR A 273 -0.17 -15.63 -30.40
CA THR A 273 1.29 -15.82 -30.51
C THR A 273 2.04 -14.49 -30.56
N ARG A 274 1.43 -13.45 -31.16
CA ARG A 274 1.99 -12.09 -31.26
C ARG A 274 2.10 -11.37 -29.90
N CYS A 275 1.55 -11.94 -28.82
CA CYS A 275 1.73 -11.41 -27.48
C CYS A 275 3.16 -11.60 -26.95
N GLY A 276 3.91 -12.58 -27.45
CA GLY A 276 5.13 -13.02 -26.80
C GLY A 276 4.84 -13.61 -25.42
N GLU A 277 5.82 -13.65 -24.56
CA GLU A 277 5.69 -14.14 -23.19
C GLU A 277 4.73 -13.29 -22.36
N ARG A 278 3.83 -13.93 -21.61
CA ARG A 278 2.86 -13.27 -20.73
C ARG A 278 2.73 -13.98 -19.39
N LEU A 279 2.71 -13.20 -18.33
CA LEU A 279 2.45 -13.65 -16.97
C LEU A 279 0.99 -13.38 -16.60
N LEU A 280 0.33 -14.41 -16.07
CA LEU A 280 -1.01 -14.37 -15.52
C LEU A 280 -0.96 -14.84 -14.06
N THR A 281 -1.43 -14.03 -13.13
CA THR A 281 -1.51 -14.41 -11.71
C THR A 281 -2.98 -14.67 -11.35
N LEU A 282 -3.27 -15.87 -10.86
CA LEU A 282 -4.60 -16.35 -10.55
C LEU A 282 -4.70 -16.67 -9.06
N HIS A 283 -5.82 -16.36 -8.44
CA HIS A 283 -6.16 -16.83 -7.09
C HIS A 283 -6.68 -18.26 -7.16
N LEU A 284 -6.10 -19.16 -6.38
CA LEU A 284 -6.50 -20.56 -6.25
C LEU A 284 -7.74 -20.68 -5.35
N HIS A 285 -8.84 -20.02 -5.73
CA HIS A 285 -10.06 -19.92 -4.93
C HIS A 285 -10.78 -21.28 -4.75
N THR A 286 -10.50 -22.26 -5.60
CA THR A 286 -11.06 -23.62 -5.53
C THR A 286 -10.34 -24.52 -4.52
N LEU A 287 -9.18 -24.11 -4.02
CA LEU A 287 -8.44 -24.82 -2.97
C LEU A 287 -8.71 -24.17 -1.61
N SER A 288 -8.79 -24.95 -0.54
CA SER A 288 -8.65 -24.43 0.81
C SER A 288 -7.19 -24.02 1.07
N THR A 289 -6.92 -23.25 2.13
CA THR A 289 -5.54 -22.94 2.54
C THR A 289 -4.75 -24.22 2.84
N VAL A 290 -5.37 -25.18 3.51
CA VAL A 290 -4.74 -26.47 3.87
C VAL A 290 -4.36 -27.26 2.60
N GLN A 291 -5.26 -27.35 1.62
CA GLN A 291 -4.96 -28.04 0.36
C GLN A 291 -3.84 -27.36 -0.44
N HIS A 292 -3.84 -26.01 -0.47
CA HIS A 292 -2.79 -25.27 -1.16
C HIS A 292 -1.42 -25.48 -0.48
N VAL A 293 -1.36 -25.36 0.85
CA VAL A 293 -0.12 -25.57 1.61
C VAL A 293 0.36 -27.01 1.47
N ASP A 294 -0.55 -28.00 1.52
CA ASP A 294 -0.22 -29.41 1.33
C ASP A 294 0.44 -29.67 -0.04
N ALA A 295 -0.19 -29.17 -1.11
CA ALA A 295 0.32 -29.37 -2.47
C ALA A 295 1.72 -28.78 -2.66
N VAL A 296 1.97 -27.58 -2.14
CA VAL A 296 3.28 -26.94 -2.22
C VAL A 296 4.29 -27.63 -1.32
N PHE A 297 3.92 -27.92 -0.06
CA PHE A 297 4.82 -28.56 0.92
C PHE A 297 5.29 -29.94 0.40
N ARG A 298 4.37 -30.79 -0.04
CA ARG A 298 4.71 -32.14 -0.53
C ARG A 298 5.58 -32.09 -1.77
N GLN A 299 5.33 -31.16 -2.67
CA GLN A 299 6.18 -30.96 -3.85
C GLN A 299 7.60 -30.59 -3.45
N LEU A 300 7.76 -29.53 -2.66
CA LEU A 300 9.06 -29.04 -2.23
C LEU A 300 9.79 -30.06 -1.35
N TRP A 301 9.07 -30.77 -0.45
CA TRP A 301 9.66 -31.79 0.40
C TRP A 301 10.18 -32.97 -0.40
N SER A 302 9.43 -33.41 -1.41
CA SER A 302 9.83 -34.47 -2.34
C SER A 302 11.06 -34.07 -3.18
N GLU A 303 11.12 -32.83 -3.69
CA GLU A 303 12.28 -32.28 -4.41
C GLU A 303 13.55 -32.29 -3.56
N LEU A 304 13.41 -32.11 -2.24
CA LEU A 304 14.51 -32.20 -1.28
C LEU A 304 14.83 -33.66 -0.87
N GLY A 305 14.18 -34.66 -1.50
CA GLY A 305 14.37 -36.08 -1.18
C GLY A 305 13.76 -36.47 0.16
N GLY A 306 12.74 -35.75 0.65
CA GLY A 306 11.97 -36.07 1.84
C GLY A 306 10.70 -36.84 1.51
N THR A 307 10.15 -37.57 2.50
CA THR A 307 8.85 -38.25 2.41
C THR A 307 7.93 -37.80 3.54
N LEU A 308 6.64 -37.66 3.22
CA LEU A 308 5.56 -37.40 4.18
C LEU A 308 4.48 -38.43 3.93
N THR A 309 4.29 -39.38 4.87
CA THR A 309 3.35 -40.50 4.72
C THR A 309 1.99 -40.23 5.35
N GLY A 310 1.94 -39.33 6.34
CA GLY A 310 0.69 -38.89 6.97
C GLY A 310 -0.14 -37.97 6.06
N SER A 311 -1.32 -37.61 6.54
CA SER A 311 -2.24 -36.67 5.91
C SER A 311 -1.86 -35.21 6.23
N THR A 312 -2.58 -34.25 5.61
CA THR A 312 -2.50 -32.85 6.02
C THR A 312 -3.86 -32.41 6.54
N ARG A 313 -3.85 -31.77 7.68
CA ARG A 313 -5.07 -31.32 8.38
C ARG A 313 -4.86 -29.95 9.07
N GLU A 314 -5.94 -29.29 9.39
CA GLU A 314 -5.93 -28.12 10.26
C GLU A 314 -5.89 -28.55 11.75
N GLY A 315 -5.19 -27.78 12.56
CA GLY A 315 -5.09 -28.02 14.01
C GLY A 315 -4.19 -26.97 14.67
N SER A 316 -4.18 -26.93 15.99
CA SER A 316 -3.30 -26.06 16.78
C SER A 316 -2.06 -26.79 17.26
N VAL A 317 -0.96 -26.08 17.41
CA VAL A 317 0.26 -26.59 18.04
C VAL A 317 -0.04 -26.96 19.50
N PRO A 318 0.17 -28.23 19.94
CA PRO A 318 -0.06 -28.61 21.31
C PRO A 318 1.01 -27.99 22.25
N ALA A 319 0.63 -27.70 23.48
CA ALA A 319 1.50 -27.06 24.47
C ALA A 319 2.83 -27.79 24.76
N GLY A 320 2.90 -29.09 24.45
CA GLY A 320 4.12 -29.91 24.64
C GLY A 320 4.98 -30.06 23.38
N ALA A 321 4.56 -29.52 22.25
CA ALA A 321 5.32 -29.64 21.01
C ALA A 321 6.61 -28.82 21.08
N ARG A 322 7.70 -29.42 20.57
CA ARG A 322 9.03 -28.80 20.55
C ARG A 322 9.16 -27.94 19.31
N GLU A 323 9.51 -26.65 19.46
CA GLU A 323 9.89 -25.80 18.33
C GLU A 323 11.19 -26.36 17.70
N LEU A 324 11.12 -26.63 16.39
CA LEU A 324 12.26 -27.09 15.60
C LEU A 324 12.97 -25.94 14.89
N LEU A 325 12.20 -25.07 14.26
CA LEU A 325 12.70 -23.99 13.42
C LEU A 325 11.77 -22.79 13.43
N VAL A 326 12.37 -21.61 13.29
CA VAL A 326 11.66 -20.34 13.06
C VAL A 326 12.12 -19.75 11.74
N TRP A 327 11.17 -19.32 10.93
CA TRP A 327 11.37 -18.47 9.77
C TRP A 327 11.01 -17.05 10.14
N GLU A 328 11.87 -16.10 9.83
CA GLU A 328 11.62 -14.67 9.98
C GLU A 328 11.34 -14.05 8.60
N SER A 329 10.26 -13.28 8.53
CA SER A 329 9.86 -12.55 7.32
C SER A 329 10.83 -11.43 6.94
N LEU A 330 10.51 -10.73 5.84
CA LEU A 330 11.02 -9.37 5.60
C LEU A 330 10.58 -8.42 6.72
N THR A 331 11.28 -7.30 6.85
CA THR A 331 10.96 -6.23 7.81
C THR A 331 9.68 -5.50 7.41
N MET A 332 9.03 -4.82 8.36
CA MET A 332 7.88 -3.95 8.11
C MET A 332 8.18 -2.91 7.01
N ALA A 333 9.36 -2.30 7.02
CA ALA A 333 9.75 -1.31 6.02
C ALA A 333 9.76 -1.87 4.59
N GLU A 334 10.22 -3.11 4.41
CA GLU A 334 10.18 -3.82 3.12
C GLU A 334 8.74 -4.21 2.74
N ILE A 335 7.95 -4.71 3.69
CA ILE A 335 6.55 -5.10 3.49
C ILE A 335 5.68 -3.92 3.06
N ILE A 336 5.78 -2.76 3.71
CA ILE A 336 4.97 -1.59 3.31
C ILE A 336 5.36 -1.07 1.93
N ARG A 337 6.61 -1.27 1.50
CA ARG A 337 7.04 -0.95 0.15
C ARG A 337 6.29 -1.79 -0.88
N ASP A 338 6.22 -3.09 -0.70
CA ASP A 338 5.47 -3.98 -1.59
C ASP A 338 3.97 -3.62 -1.60
N ILE A 339 3.40 -3.35 -0.42
CA ILE A 339 2.00 -2.93 -0.29
C ILE A 339 1.73 -1.65 -1.10
N ASN A 340 2.53 -0.62 -0.93
CA ASN A 340 2.26 0.70 -1.50
C ASN A 340 2.67 0.78 -2.98
N LYS A 341 3.85 0.26 -3.37
CA LYS A 341 4.35 0.26 -4.77
C LYS A 341 3.42 -0.51 -5.69
N HIS A 342 2.97 -1.69 -5.26
CA HIS A 342 2.15 -2.59 -6.10
C HIS A 342 0.66 -2.54 -5.75
N SER A 343 0.29 -1.74 -4.74
CA SER A 343 -1.09 -1.62 -4.27
C SER A 343 -1.69 -2.97 -3.82
N ASN A 344 -0.88 -3.82 -3.15
CA ASN A 344 -1.25 -5.17 -2.78
C ASN A 344 -2.36 -5.16 -1.70
N ASN A 345 -3.55 -5.67 -2.05
CA ASN A 345 -4.71 -5.70 -1.17
C ASN A 345 -4.56 -6.76 -0.09
N VAL A 346 -4.06 -7.93 -0.46
CA VAL A 346 -3.97 -9.09 0.43
C VAL A 346 -2.99 -8.78 1.56
N MET A 347 -1.80 -8.29 1.23
CA MET A 347 -0.81 -7.87 2.22
C MET A 347 -1.33 -6.74 3.13
N ALA A 348 -2.12 -5.80 2.60
CA ALA A 348 -2.69 -4.72 3.43
C ALA A 348 -3.74 -5.26 4.42
N ARG A 349 -4.55 -6.27 4.02
CA ARG A 349 -5.48 -6.96 4.92
C ARG A 349 -4.76 -7.75 6.01
N GLN A 350 -3.66 -8.46 5.66
CA GLN A 350 -2.77 -9.12 6.62
C GLN A 350 -2.22 -8.13 7.65
N LEU A 351 -1.78 -6.98 7.16
CA LEU A 351 -1.21 -5.94 8.01
C LEU A 351 -2.23 -5.37 9.01
N LEU A 352 -3.50 -5.21 8.59
CA LEU A 352 -4.57 -4.80 9.50
C LEU A 352 -4.79 -5.83 10.62
N LEU A 353 -4.74 -7.14 10.32
CA LEU A 353 -4.82 -8.21 11.32
C LEU A 353 -3.59 -8.22 12.24
N SER A 354 -2.40 -7.97 11.71
CA SER A 354 -1.19 -7.82 12.52
C SER A 354 -1.30 -6.67 13.54
N LEU A 355 -1.97 -5.57 13.17
CA LEU A 355 -2.28 -4.47 14.11
C LEU A 355 -3.22 -4.90 15.23
N ALA A 356 -4.15 -5.82 14.97
CA ALA A 356 -5.02 -6.37 16.01
C ALA A 356 -4.23 -7.11 17.09
N MET A 357 -3.12 -7.78 16.70
CA MET A 357 -2.22 -8.48 17.66
C MET A 357 -1.45 -7.51 18.55
N HIS A 358 -1.23 -6.28 18.12
CA HIS A 358 -0.49 -5.30 18.91
C HIS A 358 -1.29 -4.90 20.15
N ARG A 359 -0.83 -5.30 21.35
CA ARG A 359 -1.51 -5.15 22.64
C ARG A 359 -2.88 -5.84 22.73
N GLY A 360 -3.18 -6.73 21.80
CA GLY A 360 -4.34 -7.61 21.81
C GLY A 360 -3.87 -9.05 22.02
N GLY A 361 -4.80 -9.99 22.02
CA GLY A 361 -4.55 -11.43 22.03
C GLY A 361 -4.93 -12.06 20.69
N ALA A 362 -4.50 -13.30 20.50
CA ALA A 362 -5.08 -14.15 19.46
C ALA A 362 -6.48 -14.65 19.92
N PRO A 363 -7.39 -14.91 18.97
CA PRO A 363 -7.23 -14.67 17.53
C PRO A 363 -7.47 -13.19 17.14
N ALA A 364 -6.73 -12.71 16.15
CA ALA A 364 -6.90 -11.37 15.61
C ALA A 364 -8.08 -11.28 14.66
N THR A 365 -8.91 -10.25 14.82
CA THR A 365 -10.07 -9.98 13.95
C THR A 365 -9.91 -8.67 13.16
N ARG A 366 -10.60 -8.53 12.04
CA ARG A 366 -10.63 -7.27 11.25
C ARG A 366 -11.13 -6.09 12.08
N GLY A 367 -12.17 -6.30 12.88
CA GLY A 367 -12.72 -5.26 13.74
C GLY A 367 -11.73 -4.75 14.77
N ALA A 368 -10.96 -5.65 15.40
CA ALA A 368 -9.90 -5.28 16.32
C ALA A 368 -8.77 -4.49 15.62
N GLY A 369 -8.37 -4.89 14.41
CA GLY A 369 -7.39 -4.15 13.61
C GLY A 369 -7.87 -2.75 13.24
N ALA A 370 -9.11 -2.62 12.76
CA ALA A 370 -9.73 -1.33 12.47
C ALA A 370 -9.78 -0.41 13.70
N ALA A 371 -10.17 -0.95 14.86
CA ALA A 371 -10.20 -0.21 16.13
C ALA A 371 -8.80 0.31 16.51
N ARG A 372 -7.74 -0.47 16.29
CA ARG A 372 -6.36 -0.02 16.55
C ARG A 372 -5.94 1.14 15.66
N VAL A 373 -6.31 1.12 14.37
CA VAL A 373 -6.03 2.22 13.46
C VAL A 373 -6.80 3.49 13.87
N LEU A 374 -8.07 3.37 14.22
CA LEU A 374 -8.89 4.50 14.70
C LEU A 374 -8.34 5.09 16.01
N GLU A 375 -7.92 4.24 16.94
CA GLU A 375 -7.24 4.65 18.17
C GLU A 375 -5.92 5.40 17.87
N TRP A 376 -5.11 4.88 16.95
CA TRP A 376 -3.88 5.54 16.53
C TRP A 376 -4.14 6.91 15.90
N LEU A 377 -5.13 7.06 15.00
CA LEU A 377 -5.53 8.35 14.45
C LEU A 377 -5.90 9.34 15.56
N THR A 378 -6.76 8.93 16.50
CA THR A 378 -7.23 9.77 17.61
C THR A 378 -6.07 10.21 18.51
N ARG A 379 -5.19 9.27 18.90
CA ARG A 379 -4.00 9.59 19.72
C ARG A 379 -3.00 10.49 18.98
N SER A 380 -3.01 10.45 17.66
CA SER A 380 -2.21 11.31 16.80
C SER A 380 -2.80 12.73 16.63
N GLY A 381 -3.94 13.03 17.28
CA GLY A 381 -4.64 14.29 17.14
C GLY A 381 -5.37 14.46 15.80
N ILE A 382 -5.60 13.36 15.07
CA ILE A 382 -6.30 13.34 13.78
C ILE A 382 -7.77 12.98 14.03
N ASP A 383 -8.69 13.77 13.48
CA ASP A 383 -10.13 13.55 13.66
C ASP A 383 -10.60 12.30 12.88
N ALA A 384 -10.82 11.22 13.61
CA ALA A 384 -11.24 9.93 13.05
C ALA A 384 -12.75 9.71 13.04
N ARG A 385 -13.58 10.67 13.48
CA ARG A 385 -15.04 10.46 13.68
C ARG A 385 -15.78 10.03 12.41
N ALA A 386 -15.36 10.47 11.25
CA ALA A 386 -15.97 10.12 9.96
C ALA A 386 -15.15 9.05 9.19
N VAL A 387 -14.13 8.47 9.82
CA VAL A 387 -13.32 7.42 9.20
C VAL A 387 -13.97 6.07 9.42
N VAL A 388 -14.20 5.35 8.34
CA VAL A 388 -14.70 3.97 8.37
C VAL A 388 -13.64 3.07 7.75
N ILE A 389 -13.16 2.11 8.52
CA ILE A 389 -12.20 1.09 8.09
C ILE A 389 -12.90 -0.27 8.11
N ASP A 390 -12.88 -0.95 6.99
CA ASP A 390 -13.40 -2.31 6.84
C ASP A 390 -12.26 -3.33 6.85
N ASN A 391 -11.39 -3.29 5.84
CA ASN A 391 -10.31 -4.26 5.68
C ASN A 391 -8.91 -3.61 5.51
N GLY A 392 -8.83 -2.29 5.55
CA GLY A 392 -7.58 -1.52 5.50
C GLY A 392 -6.89 -1.49 4.13
N SER A 393 -7.46 -2.16 3.12
CA SER A 393 -6.87 -2.20 1.77
C SER A 393 -7.47 -1.19 0.80
N GLY A 394 -8.65 -0.66 1.08
CA GLY A 394 -9.42 0.16 0.16
C GLY A 394 -10.23 -0.64 -0.88
N LEU A 395 -10.09 -1.96 -0.93
CA LEU A 395 -10.98 -2.82 -1.70
C LEU A 395 -12.24 -3.11 -0.87
N SER A 396 -13.05 -2.08 -0.71
CA SER A 396 -14.27 -2.07 0.11
C SER A 396 -15.28 -1.07 -0.42
N ARG A 397 -16.56 -1.39 -0.27
CA ARG A 397 -17.66 -0.48 -0.60
C ARG A 397 -18.05 0.42 0.57
N SER A 398 -17.65 0.06 1.79
CA SER A 398 -18.00 0.75 3.03
C SER A 398 -16.94 1.72 3.54
N GLU A 399 -15.65 1.53 3.20
CA GLU A 399 -14.59 2.40 3.70
C GLU A 399 -14.81 3.87 3.31
N ARG A 400 -14.57 4.75 4.27
CA ARG A 400 -14.71 6.21 4.10
C ARG A 400 -13.61 6.95 4.83
N ILE A 401 -13.12 8.01 4.19
CA ILE A 401 -12.15 8.94 4.77
C ILE A 401 -12.23 10.28 4.05
N SER A 402 -11.91 11.38 4.73
CA SER A 402 -11.84 12.68 4.09
C SER A 402 -10.43 12.96 3.52
N ALA A 403 -10.35 13.83 2.51
CA ALA A 403 -9.08 14.26 1.96
C ALA A 403 -8.19 14.94 3.03
N LYS A 404 -8.82 15.69 3.93
CA LYS A 404 -8.14 16.32 5.07
C LYS A 404 -7.48 15.29 5.97
N VAL A 405 -8.18 14.24 6.37
CA VAL A 405 -7.63 13.18 7.26
C VAL A 405 -6.45 12.47 6.59
N LEU A 406 -6.54 12.14 5.30
CA LEU A 406 -5.40 11.57 4.56
C LEU A 406 -4.20 12.51 4.52
N SER A 407 -4.44 13.82 4.28
CA SER A 407 -3.38 14.81 4.31
C SER A 407 -2.79 15.00 5.71
N ASP A 408 -3.60 14.89 6.77
CA ASP A 408 -3.11 14.93 8.15
C ASP A 408 -2.21 13.73 8.47
N VAL A 409 -2.56 12.53 8.00
CA VAL A 409 -1.71 11.32 8.09
C VAL A 409 -0.39 11.53 7.33
N LEU A 410 -0.44 12.02 6.11
CA LEU A 410 0.76 12.31 5.31
C LEU A 410 1.65 13.36 6.00
N GLN A 411 1.05 14.41 6.52
CA GLN A 411 1.79 15.46 7.24
C GLN A 411 2.45 14.93 8.53
N ARG A 412 1.76 14.03 9.25
CA ARG A 412 2.33 13.34 10.41
C ARG A 412 3.54 12.50 10.02
N GLN A 413 3.41 11.69 8.95
CA GLN A 413 4.52 10.86 8.46
C GLN A 413 5.72 11.71 7.99
N TRP A 414 5.46 12.85 7.33
CA TRP A 414 6.52 13.77 6.94
C TRP A 414 7.35 14.27 8.14
N ARG A 415 6.70 14.50 9.28
CA ARG A 415 7.35 15.01 10.52
C ARG A 415 7.93 13.90 11.40
N SER A 416 7.69 12.66 11.05
CA SER A 416 8.17 11.48 11.78
C SER A 416 9.64 11.16 11.45
N ALA A 417 10.37 10.58 12.41
CA ALA A 417 11.67 9.98 12.14
C ALA A 417 11.60 8.78 11.14
N LEU A 418 10.40 8.23 10.94
CA LEU A 418 10.12 7.14 9.99
C LEU A 418 9.76 7.63 8.59
N MET A 419 9.89 8.94 8.33
CA MET A 419 9.57 9.56 7.03
C MET A 419 10.28 8.89 5.85
N PRO A 420 11.60 8.57 5.92
CA PRO A 420 12.30 7.98 4.79
C PRO A 420 11.70 6.64 4.36
N GLU A 421 11.40 5.74 5.30
CA GLU A 421 10.80 4.43 5.04
C GLU A 421 9.41 4.58 4.43
N PHE A 422 8.61 5.50 4.96
CA PHE A 422 7.25 5.72 4.47
C PHE A 422 7.25 6.29 3.05
N ILE A 423 8.02 7.35 2.77
CA ILE A 423 8.09 7.96 1.43
C ILE A 423 8.66 6.99 0.41
N ALA A 424 9.75 6.27 0.73
CA ALA A 424 10.36 5.29 -0.16
C ALA A 424 9.41 4.14 -0.52
N SER A 425 8.39 3.88 0.31
CA SER A 425 7.37 2.88 0.03
C SER A 425 6.39 3.30 -1.08
N LEU A 426 6.24 4.59 -1.37
CA LEU A 426 5.25 5.10 -2.33
C LEU A 426 5.75 4.98 -3.78
N PRO A 427 4.85 4.77 -4.76
CA PRO A 427 5.20 4.81 -6.19
C PRO A 427 5.80 6.15 -6.60
N LEU A 428 6.89 6.12 -7.36
CA LEU A 428 7.56 7.30 -7.91
C LEU A 428 7.00 7.57 -9.32
N VAL A 429 6.46 8.76 -9.53
CA VAL A 429 5.78 9.14 -10.77
C VAL A 429 6.68 8.98 -12.00
N GLY A 430 6.17 8.29 -13.03
CA GLY A 430 6.85 8.01 -14.29
C GLY A 430 8.02 7.03 -14.19
N ILE A 431 8.25 6.39 -13.01
CA ILE A 431 9.43 5.54 -12.76
C ILE A 431 9.04 4.14 -12.30
N ASP A 432 8.25 4.01 -11.23
CA ASP A 432 7.96 2.71 -10.65
C ASP A 432 6.51 2.55 -10.14
N GLY A 433 6.20 1.34 -9.68
CA GLY A 433 4.93 0.98 -9.08
C GLY A 433 3.73 1.29 -9.96
N THR A 434 2.61 1.65 -9.35
CA THR A 434 1.36 1.97 -10.06
C THR A 434 1.42 3.29 -10.85
N MET A 435 2.44 4.11 -10.63
CA MET A 435 2.66 5.37 -11.36
C MET A 435 3.66 5.26 -12.53
N LYS A 436 4.23 4.07 -12.78
CA LYS A 436 5.31 3.88 -13.78
C LYS A 436 4.97 4.40 -15.18
N ARG A 437 3.70 4.29 -15.60
CA ARG A 437 3.24 4.66 -16.96
C ARG A 437 2.53 6.03 -17.01
N ARG A 438 2.33 6.68 -15.85
CA ARG A 438 1.64 7.98 -15.75
C ARG A 438 2.66 9.08 -15.68
N LEU A 439 2.44 10.17 -16.40
CA LEU A 439 3.31 11.36 -16.42
C LEU A 439 4.79 11.03 -16.72
N HIS A 440 5.04 9.97 -17.53
CA HIS A 440 6.40 9.49 -17.81
C HIS A 440 7.19 10.42 -18.76
N GLU A 441 6.50 11.27 -19.52
CA GLU A 441 7.07 12.32 -20.39
C GLU A 441 6.91 13.73 -19.80
N SER A 442 6.34 13.85 -18.61
CA SER A 442 6.08 15.12 -17.92
C SER A 442 7.26 15.55 -17.06
N THR A 443 7.35 16.86 -16.77
CA THR A 443 8.32 17.42 -15.81
C THR A 443 8.11 16.93 -14.38
N VAL A 444 6.93 16.39 -14.05
CA VAL A 444 6.63 15.77 -12.74
C VAL A 444 7.32 14.40 -12.57
N ARG A 445 7.86 13.81 -13.66
CA ARG A 445 8.56 12.54 -13.59
C ARG A 445 9.69 12.57 -12.56
N GLY A 446 9.65 11.63 -11.60
CA GLY A 446 10.64 11.54 -10.53
C GLY A 446 10.51 12.59 -9.43
N GLN A 447 9.53 13.49 -9.51
CA GLN A 447 9.34 14.58 -8.55
C GLN A 447 8.21 14.33 -7.54
N ALA A 448 7.47 13.20 -7.70
CA ALA A 448 6.34 12.93 -6.82
C ALA A 448 6.26 11.46 -6.42
N HIS A 449 6.00 11.23 -5.14
CA HIS A 449 5.76 9.93 -4.51
C HIS A 449 4.25 9.80 -4.25
N ILE A 450 3.52 9.08 -5.14
CA ILE A 450 2.07 9.08 -5.17
C ILE A 450 1.49 7.67 -5.08
N LYS A 451 0.70 7.43 -4.05
CA LYS A 451 -0.18 6.27 -3.98
C LYS A 451 -1.44 6.51 -4.80
N THR A 452 -1.82 5.53 -5.62
CA THR A 452 -3.07 5.54 -6.41
C THR A 452 -4.14 4.67 -5.78
N GLY A 453 -5.40 4.96 -6.08
CA GLY A 453 -6.55 4.09 -5.79
C GLY A 453 -7.52 4.06 -6.97
N THR A 454 -8.11 2.90 -7.23
CA THR A 454 -9.09 2.70 -8.30
C THR A 454 -10.11 1.65 -7.88
N LEU A 455 -11.39 1.99 -8.01
CA LEU A 455 -12.54 1.08 -8.06
C LEU A 455 -13.37 1.45 -9.30
N ALA A 456 -14.45 0.73 -9.55
CA ALA A 456 -15.32 1.03 -10.70
C ALA A 456 -15.82 2.49 -10.69
N ASP A 457 -16.12 3.00 -9.50
CA ASP A 457 -16.69 4.34 -9.26
C ASP A 457 -15.73 5.26 -8.48
N VAL A 458 -14.45 4.91 -8.36
CA VAL A 458 -13.45 5.68 -7.60
C VAL A 458 -12.14 5.80 -8.37
N SER A 459 -11.62 7.01 -8.45
CA SER A 459 -10.21 7.28 -8.73
C SER A 459 -9.61 8.15 -7.63
N SER A 460 -8.40 7.85 -7.18
CA SER A 460 -7.75 8.62 -6.12
C SER A 460 -6.23 8.66 -6.25
N VAL A 461 -5.63 9.74 -5.74
CA VAL A 461 -4.19 9.92 -5.59
C VAL A 461 -3.91 10.59 -4.25
N ALA A 462 -2.85 10.17 -3.55
CA ALA A 462 -2.38 10.85 -2.36
C ALA A 462 -0.87 10.62 -2.15
N GLY A 463 -0.16 11.63 -1.65
CA GLY A 463 1.28 11.53 -1.42
C GLY A 463 1.98 12.88 -1.39
N TYR A 464 3.23 12.89 -1.85
CA TYR A 464 4.13 14.03 -1.78
C TYR A 464 4.64 14.41 -3.17
N LEU A 465 4.86 15.71 -3.39
CA LEU A 465 5.40 16.27 -4.63
C LEU A 465 6.40 17.39 -4.29
N ILE A 466 7.53 17.41 -5.00
CA ILE A 466 8.47 18.51 -5.00
C ILE A 466 8.17 19.38 -6.22
N ALA A 467 7.71 20.62 -5.99
CA ALA A 467 7.37 21.56 -7.04
C ALA A 467 8.63 22.13 -7.72
N ALA A 468 8.47 22.79 -8.87
CA ALA A 468 9.59 23.38 -9.62
C ALA A 468 10.42 24.37 -8.80
N SER A 469 9.82 25.05 -7.82
CA SER A 469 10.51 25.95 -6.88
C SER A 469 11.31 25.22 -5.79
N GLY A 470 11.23 23.89 -5.70
CA GLY A 470 11.75 23.09 -4.59
C GLY A 470 10.79 22.99 -3.39
N ARG A 471 9.58 23.58 -3.46
CA ARG A 471 8.60 23.50 -2.39
C ARG A 471 8.04 22.08 -2.27
N GLN A 472 7.97 21.58 -1.06
CA GLN A 472 7.42 20.25 -0.76
C GLN A 472 5.93 20.36 -0.43
N VAL A 473 5.12 19.58 -1.17
CA VAL A 473 3.66 19.66 -1.16
C VAL A 473 3.08 18.28 -0.87
N ILE A 474 2.05 18.24 -0.02
CA ILE A 474 1.17 17.10 0.19
C ILE A 474 -0.04 17.29 -0.73
N VAL A 475 -0.40 16.25 -1.45
CA VAL A 475 -1.59 16.21 -2.30
C VAL A 475 -2.46 15.03 -1.93
N THR A 476 -3.75 15.28 -1.78
CA THR A 476 -4.79 14.25 -1.65
C THR A 476 -5.96 14.63 -2.53
N CYS A 477 -6.30 13.76 -3.48
CA CYS A 477 -7.45 13.92 -4.36
C CYS A 477 -8.22 12.61 -4.49
N MET A 478 -9.53 12.67 -4.29
CA MET A 478 -10.45 11.54 -4.47
C MET A 478 -11.62 11.96 -5.35
N ILE A 479 -11.93 11.15 -6.36
CA ILE A 479 -13.09 11.33 -7.25
C ILE A 479 -13.99 10.12 -7.06
N ASN A 480 -15.24 10.36 -6.63
CA ASN A 480 -16.26 9.33 -6.49
C ASN A 480 -17.40 9.59 -7.48
N HIS A 481 -17.38 8.88 -8.61
CA HIS A 481 -18.35 9.04 -9.70
C HIS A 481 -18.35 7.79 -10.59
N PRO A 482 -19.47 7.37 -11.21
CA PRO A 482 -19.47 6.23 -12.13
C PRO A 482 -18.45 6.35 -13.29
N LYS A 483 -18.10 7.56 -13.70
CA LYS A 483 -17.06 7.86 -14.70
C LYS A 483 -15.70 8.22 -14.09
N ALA A 484 -15.41 7.86 -12.84
CA ALA A 484 -14.14 8.20 -12.19
C ALA A 484 -12.91 7.66 -12.94
N GLY A 485 -13.06 6.55 -13.67
CA GLY A 485 -11.99 6.00 -14.52
C GLY A 485 -11.59 6.92 -15.67
N GLU A 486 -12.56 7.67 -16.23
CA GLU A 486 -12.34 8.63 -17.33
C GLU A 486 -11.70 9.94 -16.81
N ALA A 487 -11.82 10.23 -15.52
CA ALA A 487 -11.29 11.44 -14.89
C ALA A 487 -9.82 11.30 -14.39
N ARG A 488 -9.08 10.29 -14.82
CA ARG A 488 -7.66 10.13 -14.42
C ARG A 488 -6.81 11.31 -14.89
N ASP A 489 -7.09 11.83 -16.06
CA ASP A 489 -6.37 12.97 -16.63
C ASP A 489 -6.53 14.24 -15.78
N ALA A 490 -7.66 14.38 -15.04
CA ALA A 490 -7.84 15.47 -14.11
C ALA A 490 -6.86 15.42 -12.93
N MET A 491 -6.50 14.21 -12.47
CA MET A 491 -5.49 14.04 -11.43
C MET A 491 -4.07 14.27 -11.97
N ASP A 492 -3.78 13.87 -13.20
CA ASP A 492 -2.50 14.15 -13.85
C ASP A 492 -2.32 15.64 -14.08
N ALA A 493 -3.37 16.34 -14.55
CA ALA A 493 -3.39 17.79 -14.66
C ALA A 493 -3.22 18.50 -13.30
N LEU A 494 -3.79 17.95 -12.22
CA LEU A 494 -3.58 18.46 -10.87
C LEU A 494 -2.11 18.36 -10.45
N LEU A 495 -1.47 17.20 -10.64
CA LEU A 495 -0.06 17.00 -10.26
C LEU A 495 0.85 17.93 -11.07
N GLN A 496 0.62 18.09 -12.38
CA GLN A 496 1.36 19.00 -13.23
C GLN A 496 1.16 20.46 -12.77
N TRP A 497 -0.10 20.85 -12.50
CA TRP A 497 -0.40 22.21 -12.03
C TRP A 497 0.30 22.54 -10.71
N ILE A 498 0.32 21.59 -9.74
CA ILE A 498 1.04 21.77 -8.47
C ILE A 498 2.53 21.99 -8.73
N TYR A 499 3.13 21.17 -9.62
CA TYR A 499 4.54 21.28 -9.97
C TYR A 499 4.89 22.63 -10.56
N ASP A 500 4.08 23.12 -11.52
CA ASP A 500 4.35 24.36 -12.26
C ASP A 500 4.04 25.63 -11.44
N THR A 501 3.12 25.55 -10.48
CA THR A 501 2.59 26.74 -9.77
C THR A 501 3.37 27.05 -8.49
N TYR A 502 3.85 26.06 -7.82
CA TYR A 502 4.48 26.21 -6.50
C TYR A 502 5.95 25.87 -6.51
#